data_fdda90d6cbf0464af804ea7775eaa45a
#
_entry.id   fdda90d6cbf0464af804ea7775eaa45a
#
_cell.length_a   1.000
_cell.length_b   1.000
_cell.length_c   1.000
_cell.angle_alpha   90.00
_cell.angle_beta   90.00
_cell.angle_gamma   90.00
#
_symmetry.space_group_name_H-M   'P 1'
#
loop_
_entity.id
_entity.type
_entity.pdbx_description
1 polymer ?
#
loop_
_entity_poly.entity_id
_entity_poly.type
_entity_poly.pdbx_seq_one_letter_code
_entity_poly.pdbx_strand_id
1 'polypeptide(L)'
;MTNQTQQIRALNDELRRHLSRTSELAFMTPGIAALGQTAVARIVQTLATYDDFCHANDPHEEHDFGSFEAEGATIFFKIEYYDRTLTYHSPDPADPLLTKRVITIMLADEY
;
A
#
# COMPACT_ATOMS: atom_id res chain seq x y z
N MET A 1 -15.34 -1.83 14.77
CA MET A 1 -14.81 -1.06 13.61
C MET A 1 -15.81 0.00 13.19
N THR A 2 -15.37 1.22 12.98
CA THR A 2 -16.24 2.34 12.56
C THR A 2 -16.52 2.29 11.07
N ASN A 3 -17.56 3.00 10.62
CA ASN A 3 -17.83 3.16 9.19
C ASN A 3 -16.66 3.83 8.48
N GLN A 4 -16.00 4.80 9.13
CA GLN A 4 -14.85 5.47 8.58
C GLN A 4 -13.69 4.49 8.36
N THR A 5 -13.41 3.65 9.33
CA THR A 5 -12.38 2.62 9.19
C THR A 5 -12.70 1.67 8.05
N GLN A 6 -13.95 1.25 7.90
CA GLN A 6 -14.38 0.38 6.81
C GLN A 6 -14.19 1.05 5.45
N GLN A 7 -14.49 2.34 5.34
CA GLN A 7 -14.29 3.10 4.10
C GLN A 7 -12.82 3.23 3.75
N ILE A 8 -11.97 3.54 4.73
CA ILE A 8 -10.53 3.63 4.52
C ILE A 8 -9.98 2.28 4.04
N ARG A 9 -10.37 1.21 4.71
CA ARG A 9 -9.95 -0.15 4.31
C ARG A 9 -10.36 -0.47 2.89
N ALA A 10 -11.60 -0.18 2.53
CA ALA A 10 -12.12 -0.46 1.19
C ALA A 10 -11.33 0.30 0.12
N LEU A 11 -11.00 1.57 0.38
CA LEU A 11 -10.20 2.38 -0.54
C LEU A 11 -8.77 1.85 -0.67
N ASN A 12 -8.19 1.39 0.44
CA ASN A 12 -6.85 0.81 0.42
C ASN A 12 -6.82 -0.53 -0.31
N ASP A 13 -7.83 -1.38 -0.09
CA ASP A 13 -7.95 -2.64 -0.80
C ASP A 13 -8.12 -2.41 -2.31
N GLU A 14 -8.89 -1.41 -2.68
CA GLU A 14 -9.11 -1.05 -4.08
C GLU A 14 -7.81 -0.60 -4.73
N LEU A 15 -7.04 0.27 -4.07
CA LEU A 15 -5.74 0.73 -4.57
C LEU A 15 -4.81 -0.46 -4.79
N ARG A 16 -4.71 -1.35 -3.81
CA ARG A 16 -3.81 -2.49 -3.87
C ARG A 16 -4.19 -3.46 -4.98
N ARG A 17 -5.48 -3.70 -5.18
CA ARG A 17 -5.98 -4.63 -6.20
C ARG A 17 -5.81 -4.13 -7.62
N HIS A 18 -5.79 -2.82 -7.80
CA HIS A 18 -5.71 -2.19 -9.12
C HIS A 18 -4.44 -1.37 -9.31
N LEU A 19 -3.37 -1.76 -8.65
CA LEU A 19 -2.12 -1.01 -8.63
C LEU A 19 -1.54 -0.82 -10.03
N SER A 20 -1.67 -1.81 -10.89
CA SER A 20 -1.17 -1.73 -12.27
C SER A 20 -1.92 -0.70 -13.12
N ARG A 21 -3.12 -0.29 -12.70
CA ARG A 21 -3.96 0.67 -13.42
C ARG A 21 -3.87 2.08 -12.85
N THR A 22 -3.43 2.21 -11.60
CA THR A 22 -3.42 3.49 -10.86
C THR A 22 -2.03 3.79 -10.35
N SER A 23 -1.02 3.60 -11.19
CA SER A 23 0.37 3.62 -10.79
C SER A 23 0.92 5.00 -10.46
N GLU A 24 0.18 6.11 -10.69
CA GLU A 24 0.76 7.43 -10.50
C GLU A 24 1.09 7.75 -9.03
N LEU A 25 0.51 7.02 -8.07
CA LEU A 25 0.81 7.19 -6.65
C LEU A 25 1.41 5.92 -6.03
N ALA A 26 1.99 5.07 -6.87
CA ALA A 26 2.68 3.87 -6.43
C ALA A 26 4.19 4.07 -6.60
N PHE A 27 4.91 3.91 -5.50
CA PHE A 27 6.36 4.09 -5.49
C PHE A 27 7.05 2.80 -5.09
N MET A 28 8.14 2.50 -5.76
CA MET A 28 8.99 1.36 -5.45
C MET A 28 10.36 1.88 -5.10
N THR A 29 10.92 1.37 -4.01
CA THR A 29 12.26 1.72 -3.60
C THR A 29 13.29 1.21 -4.61
N PRO A 30 14.52 1.75 -4.58
CA PRO A 30 15.59 1.23 -5.44
C PRO A 30 15.83 -0.26 -5.28
N GLY A 31 15.70 -0.80 -4.04
CA GLY A 31 15.86 -2.23 -3.81
C GLY A 31 14.83 -3.08 -4.53
N ILE A 32 13.58 -2.62 -4.56
CA ILE A 32 12.51 -3.32 -5.30
C ILE A 32 12.75 -3.19 -6.81
N ALA A 33 13.06 -2.00 -7.29
CA ALA A 33 13.31 -1.78 -8.72
C ALA A 33 14.48 -2.62 -9.23
N ALA A 34 15.48 -2.82 -8.41
CA ALA A 34 16.67 -3.62 -8.77
C ALA A 34 16.36 -5.10 -8.96
N LEU A 35 15.23 -5.60 -8.49
CA LEU A 35 14.81 -6.98 -8.69
C LEU A 35 14.41 -7.27 -10.15
N GLY A 36 14.12 -6.25 -10.93
CA GLY A 36 13.78 -6.38 -12.34
C GLY A 36 12.26 -6.40 -12.61
N GLN A 37 11.90 -6.17 -13.86
CA GLN A 37 10.49 -6.01 -14.25
C GLN A 37 9.64 -7.25 -13.95
N THR A 38 10.17 -8.44 -14.20
CA THR A 38 9.43 -9.68 -13.98
C THR A 38 9.13 -9.88 -12.49
N ALA A 39 10.13 -9.63 -11.65
CA ALA A 39 9.96 -9.73 -10.19
C ALA A 39 8.94 -8.70 -9.68
N VAL A 40 9.03 -7.46 -10.18
CA VAL A 40 8.10 -6.40 -9.80
C VAL A 40 6.67 -6.79 -10.19
N ALA A 41 6.47 -7.36 -11.37
CA ALA A 41 5.15 -7.80 -11.80
C ALA A 41 4.58 -8.88 -10.86
N ARG A 42 5.41 -9.83 -10.41
CA ARG A 42 4.97 -10.85 -9.46
C ARG A 42 4.61 -10.25 -8.10
N ILE A 43 5.39 -9.27 -7.66
CA ILE A 43 5.13 -8.55 -6.40
C ILE A 43 3.78 -7.81 -6.47
N VAL A 44 3.51 -7.13 -7.57
CA VAL A 44 2.25 -6.44 -7.78
C VAL A 44 1.07 -7.41 -7.76
N GLN A 45 1.22 -8.58 -8.39
CA GLN A 45 0.19 -9.62 -8.34
C GLN A 45 -0.05 -10.14 -6.93
N THR A 46 1.01 -10.31 -6.14
CA THR A 46 0.88 -10.74 -4.74
C THR A 46 0.14 -9.69 -3.93
N LEU A 47 0.45 -8.42 -4.15
CA LEU A 47 -0.24 -7.32 -3.48
C LEU A 47 -1.74 -7.32 -3.78
N ALA A 48 -2.12 -7.63 -5.01
CA ALA A 48 -3.52 -7.59 -5.42
C ALA A 48 -4.38 -8.59 -4.65
N THR A 49 -3.79 -9.70 -4.21
CA THR A 49 -4.50 -10.77 -3.50
C THR A 49 -4.07 -10.90 -2.03
N TYR A 50 -3.25 -9.97 -1.56
CA TYR A 50 -2.76 -10.02 -0.18
C TYR A 50 -3.92 -9.84 0.80
N ASP A 51 -4.00 -10.75 1.78
CA ASP A 51 -5.04 -10.70 2.82
C ASP A 51 -4.52 -11.13 4.20
N ASP A 52 -3.20 -11.23 4.36
CA ASP A 52 -2.60 -11.70 5.61
C ASP A 52 -2.49 -10.57 6.63
N PHE A 53 -3.60 -9.89 6.86
CA PHE A 53 -3.68 -8.81 7.84
C PHE A 53 -4.01 -9.37 9.22
N CYS A 54 -3.27 -8.90 10.22
CA CYS A 54 -3.49 -9.29 11.60
C CYS A 54 -3.28 -8.08 12.49
N HIS A 55 -3.63 -8.21 13.76
CA HIS A 55 -3.52 -7.09 14.70
C HIS A 55 -2.10 -6.55 14.80
N ALA A 56 -1.08 -7.40 14.64
CA ALA A 56 0.32 -6.99 14.76
C ALA A 56 0.76 -6.06 13.63
N ASN A 57 0.30 -6.30 12.38
CA ASN A 57 0.69 -5.47 11.24
C ASN A 57 -0.37 -4.46 10.83
N ASP A 58 -1.60 -4.61 11.34
CA ASP A 58 -2.74 -3.78 10.97
C ASP A 58 -3.56 -3.42 12.21
N PRO A 59 -2.94 -2.70 13.19
CA PRO A 59 -3.62 -2.42 14.46
C PRO A 59 -4.85 -1.53 14.30
N HIS A 60 -4.92 -0.72 13.25
CA HIS A 60 -6.06 0.17 12.99
C HIS A 60 -7.09 -0.45 12.06
N GLU A 61 -6.84 -1.66 11.58
CA GLU A 61 -7.76 -2.40 10.69
C GLU A 61 -8.04 -1.67 9.37
N GLU A 62 -7.10 -0.85 8.91
CA GLU A 62 -7.23 -0.09 7.66
C GLU A 62 -6.60 -0.78 6.45
N HIS A 63 -5.90 -1.90 6.66
CA HIS A 63 -5.14 -2.59 5.60
C HIS A 63 -4.10 -1.68 4.94
N ASP A 64 -3.42 -0.87 5.76
CA ASP A 64 -2.47 0.14 5.29
C ASP A 64 -1.01 -0.31 5.36
N PHE A 65 -0.76 -1.52 5.87
CA PHE A 65 0.59 -2.08 5.97
C PHE A 65 0.51 -3.60 5.89
N GLY A 66 1.50 -4.20 5.26
CA GLY A 66 1.64 -5.65 5.24
C GLY A 66 3.04 -6.07 4.83
N SER A 67 3.32 -7.36 5.02
CA SER A 67 4.61 -7.93 4.65
C SER A 67 4.41 -9.33 4.08
N PHE A 68 5.29 -9.71 3.17
CA PHE A 68 5.29 -11.04 2.57
C PHE A 68 6.68 -11.37 2.06
N GLU A 69 6.93 -12.68 1.86
CA GLU A 69 8.17 -13.15 1.27
C GLU A 69 8.00 -13.31 -0.23
N ALA A 70 8.91 -12.75 -0.99
CA ALA A 70 8.96 -12.90 -2.45
C ALA A 70 10.37 -12.63 -2.94
N GLU A 71 10.77 -13.30 -4.02
CA GLU A 71 12.05 -13.10 -4.69
C GLU A 71 13.25 -13.22 -3.73
N GLY A 72 13.12 -14.09 -2.73
CA GLY A 72 14.19 -14.32 -1.74
C GLY A 72 14.34 -13.23 -0.70
N ALA A 73 13.37 -12.35 -0.56
CA ALA A 73 13.43 -11.21 0.35
C ALA A 73 12.10 -11.00 1.06
N THR A 74 12.16 -10.32 2.20
CA THR A 74 10.98 -9.84 2.89
C THR A 74 10.60 -8.48 2.32
N ILE A 75 9.35 -8.35 1.89
CA ILE A 75 8.84 -7.16 1.23
C ILE A 75 7.75 -6.56 2.08
N PHE A 76 7.81 -5.23 2.27
CA PHE A 76 6.81 -4.46 2.96
C PHE A 76 6.06 -3.58 1.96
N PHE A 77 4.78 -3.33 2.23
CA PHE A 77 4.09 -2.21 1.61
C PHE A 77 3.47 -1.35 2.70
N LYS A 78 3.39 -0.05 2.43
CA LYS A 78 2.68 0.89 3.30
C LYS A 78 1.87 1.85 2.45
N ILE A 79 0.71 2.26 2.98
CA ILE A 79 -0.15 3.24 2.35
C ILE A 79 -0.25 4.44 3.27
N GLU A 80 0.03 5.62 2.74
CA GLU A 80 -0.04 6.87 3.47
C GLU A 80 -1.11 7.76 2.85
N TYR A 81 -1.69 8.64 3.66
CA TYR A 81 -2.80 9.48 3.27
C TYR A 81 -2.38 10.94 3.29
N TYR A 82 -2.28 11.54 2.12
CA TYR A 82 -1.89 12.93 1.99
C TYR A 82 -3.07 13.78 1.53
N ASP A 83 -2.99 15.08 1.77
CA ASP A 83 -3.93 16.01 1.18
C ASP A 83 -3.71 16.10 -0.34
N ARG A 84 -4.56 16.85 -1.02
CA ARG A 84 -4.51 16.92 -2.49
C ARG A 84 -3.23 17.55 -3.01
N THR A 85 -2.51 18.29 -2.19
CA THR A 85 -1.22 18.91 -2.56
C THR A 85 -0.02 18.03 -2.24
N LEU A 86 -0.23 16.85 -1.62
CA LEU A 86 0.83 15.94 -1.17
C LEU A 86 1.78 16.60 -0.17
N THR A 87 1.29 17.58 0.59
CA THR A 87 2.09 18.35 1.53
C THR A 87 1.86 17.93 2.97
N TYR A 88 0.60 17.70 3.34
CA TYR A 88 0.20 17.38 4.70
C TYR A 88 -0.62 16.09 4.72
N HIS A 89 -0.80 15.55 5.93
CA HIS A 89 -1.71 14.42 6.13
C HIS A 89 -3.12 14.82 5.70
N SER A 90 -3.86 13.88 5.10
CA SER A 90 -5.22 14.14 4.66
C SER A 90 -6.12 14.51 5.84
N PRO A 91 -7.00 15.51 5.67
CA PRO A 91 -7.97 15.85 6.70
C PRO A 91 -9.02 14.77 6.90
N ASP A 92 -9.26 13.91 5.89
CA ASP A 92 -10.20 12.81 6.00
C ASP A 92 -9.82 11.67 5.06
N PRO A 93 -9.06 10.67 5.55
CA PRO A 93 -8.62 9.54 4.72
C PRO A 93 -9.77 8.68 4.16
N ALA A 94 -10.99 8.81 4.71
CA ALA A 94 -12.16 8.11 4.20
C ALA A 94 -12.78 8.79 2.98
N ASP A 95 -12.40 10.04 2.71
CA ASP A 95 -12.94 10.82 1.59
C ASP A 95 -11.94 10.83 0.43
N PRO A 96 -12.22 10.11 -0.66
CA PRO A 96 -11.29 10.06 -1.80
C PRO A 96 -11.14 11.40 -2.51
N LEU A 97 -12.08 12.33 -2.34
CA LEU A 97 -11.98 13.66 -2.94
C LEU A 97 -10.99 14.56 -2.19
N LEU A 98 -10.71 14.26 -0.93
CA LEU A 98 -9.78 15.03 -0.09
C LEU A 98 -8.44 14.35 0.09
N THR A 99 -8.27 13.12 -0.43
CA THR A 99 -7.11 12.30 -0.10
C THR A 99 -6.41 11.82 -1.36
N LYS A 100 -5.08 11.98 -1.36
CA LYS A 100 -4.20 11.24 -2.27
C LYS A 100 -3.53 10.13 -1.46
N ARG A 101 -3.84 8.89 -1.83
CA ARG A 101 -3.23 7.71 -1.23
C ARG A 101 -1.95 7.38 -1.96
N VAL A 102 -0.89 7.16 -1.18
CA VAL A 102 0.42 6.80 -1.72
C VAL A 102 0.79 5.44 -1.18
N ILE A 103 1.01 4.48 -2.06
CA ILE A 103 1.52 3.16 -1.66
C ILE A 103 3.01 3.10 -1.99
N THR A 104 3.81 2.67 -1.01
CA THR A 104 5.24 2.44 -1.18
C THR A 104 5.53 0.96 -0.97
N ILE A 105 6.24 0.36 -1.91
CA ILE A 105 6.69 -1.02 -1.84
C ILE A 105 8.19 -1.00 -1.63
N MET A 106 8.67 -1.72 -0.61
CA MET A 106 10.07 -1.66 -0.21
C MET A 106 10.56 -3.01 0.27
N LEU A 107 11.89 -3.21 0.26
CA LEU A 107 12.47 -4.31 1.00
C LEU A 107 12.39 -3.99 2.49
N ALA A 108 12.28 -5.02 3.33
CA ALA A 108 12.13 -4.81 4.78
C ALA A 108 13.30 -4.00 5.35
N ASP A 109 14.52 -4.19 4.84
CA ASP A 109 15.70 -3.47 5.32
C ASP A 109 15.80 -2.04 4.78
N GLU A 110 14.88 -1.62 3.92
CA GLU A 110 14.75 -0.23 3.47
C GLU A 110 13.74 0.56 4.27
N TYR A 111 13.06 -0.11 5.19
CA TYR A 111 12.02 0.52 5.99
C TYR A 111 12.58 1.55 6.98
#